data_bfa8eb5be5faf8a696ccf51560fc244b
#
_entry.id   bfa8eb5be5faf8a696ccf51560fc244b
#
_cell.length_a   1.000
_cell.length_b   1.000
_cell.length_c   1.000
_cell.angle_alpha   90.00
_cell.angle_beta   90.00
_cell.angle_gamma   90.00
#
_symmetry.space_group_name_H-M   'P 1'
#
loop_
_entity.id
_entity.type
_entity.pdbx_description
1 polymer ?
#
loop_
_entity_poly.entity_id
_entity_poly.type
_entity_poly.pdbx_seq_one_letter_code
_entity_poly.pdbx_strand_id
1 'polypeptide(L)'
;MPDSGNSLLFLMKPLEAGFFTKSARDLDPDIRIASAGNREQLIAEAERSPPGTRLIAFSTNVIVPSDILKLLDYNCINFHPGPPSRPGYRPTGFALYEGDTEYGVTAHYMREAVDSGPIIGARLFPLAPDAMLIDVVKQSYLELARLFIALLPDLARSDVPLQPNGMEWSGETSTRAQYEIIRKTPRDLPEQELLKRFRCFDGIYTPLD
;
A
#
# COMPACT_ATOMS: atom_id res chain seq x y z
N MET A 1 4.07 36.60 -2.67
CA MET A 1 3.03 35.57 -2.70
C MET A 1 3.68 34.27 -2.28
N PRO A 2 3.15 33.51 -1.31
CA PRO A 2 3.68 32.18 -1.10
C PRO A 2 3.45 31.37 -2.38
N ASP A 3 4.51 30.75 -2.83
CA ASP A 3 4.58 29.92 -4.02
C ASP A 3 3.68 28.69 -3.82
N SER A 4 2.45 28.76 -4.35
CA SER A 4 1.38 27.77 -4.15
C SER A 4 1.49 26.58 -5.10
N GLY A 5 2.71 26.22 -5.46
CA GLY A 5 2.94 25.00 -6.26
C GLY A 5 2.56 23.74 -5.47
N ASN A 6 1.92 22.78 -6.15
CA ASN A 6 1.65 21.46 -5.58
C ASN A 6 2.93 20.83 -5.04
N SER A 7 2.83 20.19 -3.88
CA SER A 7 3.96 19.52 -3.23
C SER A 7 3.59 18.08 -2.88
N LEU A 8 4.42 17.15 -3.32
CA LEU A 8 4.30 15.72 -3.04
C LEU A 8 5.48 15.23 -2.20
N LEU A 9 5.19 14.41 -1.21
CA LEU A 9 6.18 13.65 -0.47
C LEU A 9 5.95 12.15 -0.75
N PHE A 10 6.86 11.52 -1.47
CA PHE A 10 6.78 10.09 -1.78
C PHE A 10 7.42 9.25 -0.68
N LEU A 11 6.67 8.30 -0.13
CA LEU A 11 7.16 7.27 0.77
C LEU A 11 7.14 5.92 0.03
N MET A 12 8.25 5.61 -0.63
CA MET A 12 8.39 4.43 -1.49
C MET A 12 9.86 4.10 -1.75
N LYS A 13 10.14 3.01 -2.46
CA LYS A 13 11.51 2.67 -2.83
C LYS A 13 12.07 3.65 -3.88
N PRO A 14 13.41 3.80 -3.96
CA PRO A 14 14.04 4.77 -4.87
C PRO A 14 13.69 4.60 -6.35
N LEU A 15 13.51 3.36 -6.81
CA LEU A 15 13.17 3.07 -8.21
C LEU A 15 11.79 3.62 -8.57
N GLU A 16 10.79 3.34 -7.74
CA GLU A 16 9.42 3.83 -7.90
C GLU A 16 9.37 5.36 -7.78
N ALA A 17 10.08 5.91 -6.78
CA ALA A 17 10.17 7.36 -6.59
C ALA A 17 10.75 8.07 -7.81
N GLY A 18 11.81 7.53 -8.42
CA GLY A 18 12.40 8.07 -9.65
C GLY A 18 11.42 8.06 -10.83
N PHE A 19 10.74 6.93 -11.04
CA PHE A 19 9.76 6.79 -12.11
C PHE A 19 8.56 7.73 -11.94
N PHE A 20 7.96 7.75 -10.74
CA PHE A 20 6.77 8.58 -10.50
C PHE A 20 7.09 10.07 -10.40
N THR A 21 8.29 10.44 -9.95
CA THR A 21 8.77 11.84 -10.01
C THR A 21 8.83 12.33 -11.45
N LYS A 22 9.41 11.53 -12.35
CA LYS A 22 9.45 11.88 -13.78
C LYS A 22 8.02 12.04 -14.33
N SER A 23 7.16 11.07 -14.09
CA SER A 23 5.78 11.09 -14.57
C SER A 23 4.98 12.28 -14.02
N ALA A 24 5.18 12.66 -12.75
CA ALA A 24 4.52 13.82 -12.15
C ALA A 24 5.02 15.13 -12.76
N ARG A 25 6.33 15.27 -13.00
CA ARG A 25 6.92 16.46 -13.65
C ARG A 25 6.54 16.58 -15.13
N ASP A 26 6.27 15.48 -15.82
CA ASP A 26 5.73 15.51 -17.18
C ASP A 26 4.29 16.11 -17.19
N LEU A 27 3.57 16.06 -16.06
CA LEU A 27 2.21 16.61 -15.88
C LEU A 27 2.22 18.06 -15.35
N ASP A 28 3.12 18.34 -14.42
CA ASP A 28 3.36 19.65 -13.81
C ASP A 28 4.87 19.85 -13.59
N PRO A 29 5.54 20.61 -14.48
CA PRO A 29 6.99 20.83 -14.39
C PRO A 29 7.45 21.54 -13.10
N ASP A 30 6.57 22.33 -12.49
CA ASP A 30 6.88 23.15 -11.32
C ASP A 30 6.56 22.43 -9.98
N ILE A 31 6.05 21.19 -10.05
CA ILE A 31 5.68 20.42 -8.86
C ILE A 31 6.90 20.15 -7.98
N ARG A 32 6.75 20.40 -6.69
CA ARG A 32 7.77 20.08 -5.68
C ARG A 32 7.62 18.62 -5.26
N ILE A 33 8.71 17.86 -5.35
CA ILE A 33 8.70 16.44 -4.96
C ILE A 33 9.89 16.15 -4.07
N ALA A 34 9.59 15.68 -2.86
CA ALA A 34 10.54 15.05 -1.97
C ALA A 34 10.27 13.53 -1.91
N SER A 35 11.24 12.73 -1.46
CA SER A 35 11.07 11.29 -1.32
C SER A 35 11.78 10.75 -0.08
N ALA A 36 11.15 9.75 0.55
CA ALA A 36 11.63 9.01 1.69
C ALA A 36 11.51 7.50 1.45
N GLY A 37 12.53 6.74 1.80
CA GLY A 37 12.55 5.28 1.71
C GLY A 37 12.39 4.58 3.06
N ASN A 38 12.43 5.33 4.16
CA ASN A 38 12.31 4.82 5.52
C ASN A 38 11.68 5.87 6.46
N ARG A 39 11.44 5.46 7.72
CA ARG A 39 10.77 6.31 8.72
C ARG A 39 11.54 7.57 9.07
N GLU A 40 12.86 7.50 9.19
CA GLU A 40 13.71 8.63 9.56
C GLU A 40 13.68 9.71 8.46
N GLN A 41 13.84 9.28 7.21
CA GLN A 41 13.72 10.17 6.06
C GLN A 41 12.32 10.77 5.94
N LEU A 42 11.25 9.97 6.18
CA LEU A 42 9.88 10.47 6.18
C LEU A 42 9.69 11.62 7.17
N ILE A 43 10.14 11.44 8.41
CA ILE A 43 10.01 12.48 9.45
C ILE A 43 10.75 13.74 9.02
N ALA A 44 12.02 13.60 8.61
CA ALA A 44 12.86 14.72 8.20
C ALA A 44 12.30 15.49 7.00
N GLU A 45 11.75 14.79 6.01
CA GLU A 45 11.16 15.44 4.83
C GLU A 45 9.78 16.05 5.13
N ALA A 46 8.95 15.41 5.96
CA ALA A 46 7.66 15.95 6.36
C ALA A 46 7.80 17.27 7.14
N GLU A 47 8.78 17.36 8.06
CA GLU A 47 9.08 18.57 8.82
C GLU A 47 9.56 19.74 7.95
N ARG A 48 10.16 19.46 6.80
CA ARG A 48 10.65 20.49 5.84
C ARG A 48 9.61 20.82 4.77
N SER A 49 8.55 20.02 4.68
CA SER A 49 7.54 20.14 3.64
C SER A 49 6.72 21.43 3.81
N PRO A 50 6.39 22.14 2.72
CA PRO A 50 5.50 23.29 2.79
C PRO A 50 4.08 22.86 3.19
N PRO A 51 3.27 23.79 3.77
CA PRO A 51 1.86 23.54 4.03
C PRO A 51 1.14 23.04 2.76
N GLY A 52 0.20 22.11 2.93
CA GLY A 52 -0.54 21.51 1.82
C GLY A 52 0.18 20.36 1.09
N THR A 53 1.41 20.00 1.52
CA THR A 53 2.11 18.83 0.96
C THR A 53 1.26 17.57 1.10
N ARG A 54 1.15 16.82 0.01
CA ARG A 54 0.47 15.52 -0.02
C ARG A 54 1.47 14.38 0.13
N LEU A 55 1.33 13.58 1.20
CA LEU A 55 2.11 12.35 1.37
C LEU A 55 1.48 11.23 0.55
N ILE A 56 2.29 10.53 -0.22
CA ILE A 56 1.89 9.35 -0.98
C ILE A 56 2.80 8.19 -0.61
N ALA A 57 2.26 7.20 0.09
CA ALA A 57 2.93 5.93 0.36
C ALA A 57 2.55 4.90 -0.71
N PHE A 58 3.54 4.19 -1.25
CA PHE A 58 3.34 3.19 -2.29
C PHE A 58 4.06 1.90 -1.92
N SER A 59 3.29 0.83 -1.67
CA SER A 59 3.82 -0.51 -1.40
C SER A 59 4.96 -0.52 -0.36
N THR A 60 4.80 0.22 0.72
CA THR A 60 5.80 0.36 1.79
C THR A 60 5.38 -0.38 3.06
N ASN A 61 6.37 -0.81 3.85
CA ASN A 61 6.14 -1.36 5.20
C ASN A 61 6.30 -0.30 6.30
N VAL A 62 6.55 0.96 5.94
CA VAL A 62 6.70 2.05 6.89
C VAL A 62 5.32 2.48 7.38
N ILE A 63 5.06 2.32 8.65
CA ILE A 63 3.87 2.89 9.31
C ILE A 63 4.12 4.38 9.52
N VAL A 64 3.26 5.21 8.95
CA VAL A 64 3.32 6.66 9.09
C VAL A 64 2.88 7.02 10.52
N PRO A 65 3.72 7.73 11.29
CA PRO A 65 3.37 8.14 12.65
C PRO A 65 2.17 9.12 12.69
N SER A 66 1.38 9.07 13.76
CA SER A 66 0.19 9.92 13.90
C SER A 66 0.51 11.42 13.97
N ASP A 67 1.68 11.78 14.48
CA ASP A 67 2.18 13.16 14.47
C ASP A 67 2.48 13.66 13.05
N ILE A 68 3.01 12.80 12.17
CA ILE A 68 3.22 13.14 10.77
C ILE A 68 1.89 13.23 10.01
N LEU A 69 0.91 12.34 10.28
CA LEU A 69 -0.43 12.48 9.71
C LEU A 69 -1.06 13.84 10.05
N LYS A 70 -0.93 14.26 11.31
CA LYS A 70 -1.42 15.56 11.80
C LYS A 70 -0.65 16.74 11.20
N LEU A 71 0.68 16.64 11.13
CA LEU A 71 1.55 17.67 10.54
C LEU A 71 1.17 17.95 9.09
N LEU A 72 0.76 16.94 8.34
CA LEU A 72 0.34 17.03 6.94
C LEU A 72 -1.19 17.16 6.79
N ASP A 73 -1.92 17.57 7.83
CA ASP A 73 -3.38 17.76 7.82
C ASP A 73 -4.15 16.56 7.28
N TYR A 74 -3.65 15.33 7.54
CA TYR A 74 -4.20 14.08 6.99
C TYR A 74 -4.29 14.03 5.45
N ASN A 75 -3.57 14.90 4.73
CA ASN A 75 -3.42 14.83 3.27
C ASN A 75 -2.43 13.71 2.89
N CYS A 76 -2.71 12.52 3.36
CA CYS A 76 -1.85 11.36 3.28
C CYS A 76 -2.60 10.20 2.61
N ILE A 77 -2.07 9.69 1.51
CA ILE A 77 -2.66 8.62 0.72
C ILE A 77 -1.75 7.40 0.75
N ASN A 78 -2.35 6.23 1.00
CA ASN A 78 -1.67 4.94 0.90
C ASN A 78 -2.17 4.17 -0.32
N PHE A 79 -1.23 3.66 -1.09
CA PHE A 79 -1.46 2.66 -2.13
C PHE A 79 -1.17 1.28 -1.55
N HIS A 80 -2.24 0.64 -1.08
CA HIS A 80 -2.24 -0.65 -0.39
C HIS A 80 -2.31 -1.81 -1.40
N PRO A 81 -1.40 -2.80 -1.35
CA PRO A 81 -1.41 -3.96 -2.25
C PRO A 81 -2.41 -5.04 -1.81
N GLY A 82 -3.60 -4.65 -1.44
CA GLY A 82 -4.73 -5.48 -1.04
C GLY A 82 -6.06 -4.87 -1.43
N PRO A 83 -7.12 -5.68 -1.68
CA PRO A 83 -8.45 -5.18 -1.95
C PRO A 83 -9.10 -4.61 -0.66
N PRO A 84 -10.21 -3.87 -0.78
CA PRO A 84 -10.96 -3.38 0.38
C PRO A 84 -11.42 -4.48 1.35
N SER A 85 -11.58 -5.71 0.87
CA SER A 85 -11.93 -6.89 1.68
C SER A 85 -10.77 -7.47 2.48
N ARG A 86 -9.55 -7.01 2.26
CA ARG A 86 -8.33 -7.56 2.90
C ARG A 86 -7.43 -6.44 3.44
N PRO A 87 -7.86 -5.67 4.44
CA PRO A 87 -6.99 -4.71 5.11
C PRO A 87 -5.87 -5.41 5.90
N GLY A 88 -4.75 -4.73 6.10
CA GLY A 88 -3.70 -5.11 7.04
C GLY A 88 -2.45 -5.74 6.44
N TYR A 89 -1.81 -6.60 7.23
CA TYR A 89 -0.46 -7.09 6.96
C TYR A 89 -0.44 -8.30 6.02
N ARG A 90 0.28 -8.20 4.90
CA ARG A 90 0.48 -9.28 3.90
C ARG A 90 -0.82 -9.97 3.46
N PRO A 91 -1.81 -9.21 3.01
CA PRO A 91 -3.16 -9.69 2.72
C PRO A 91 -3.21 -10.77 1.64
N THR A 92 -2.26 -10.77 0.69
CA THR A 92 -2.21 -11.74 -0.42
C THR A 92 -2.14 -13.19 0.08
N GLY A 93 -1.31 -13.43 1.10
CA GLY A 93 -1.17 -14.77 1.67
C GLY A 93 -2.46 -15.27 2.28
N PHE A 94 -3.15 -14.42 3.02
CA PHE A 94 -4.43 -14.77 3.64
C PHE A 94 -5.54 -14.99 2.59
N ALA A 95 -5.63 -14.15 1.56
CA ALA A 95 -6.59 -14.31 0.49
C ALA A 95 -6.44 -15.67 -0.22
N LEU A 96 -5.22 -16.05 -0.56
CA LEU A 96 -4.92 -17.37 -1.16
C LEU A 96 -5.21 -18.53 -0.21
N TYR A 97 -4.89 -18.37 1.07
CA TYR A 97 -5.08 -19.38 2.09
C TYR A 97 -6.55 -19.62 2.39
N GLU A 98 -7.36 -18.58 2.41
CA GLU A 98 -8.81 -18.66 2.64
C GLU A 98 -9.61 -19.00 1.38
N GLY A 99 -8.97 -18.97 0.21
CA GLY A 99 -9.57 -19.40 -1.06
C GLY A 99 -10.41 -18.32 -1.71
N ASP A 100 -10.01 -17.05 -1.58
CA ASP A 100 -10.66 -15.96 -2.30
C ASP A 100 -10.62 -16.20 -3.81
N THR A 101 -11.68 -15.83 -4.49
CA THR A 101 -11.80 -15.94 -5.95
C THR A 101 -11.47 -14.62 -6.67
N GLU A 102 -11.28 -13.54 -5.91
CA GLU A 102 -10.92 -12.21 -6.38
C GLU A 102 -9.90 -11.58 -5.44
N TYR A 103 -9.01 -10.80 -6.00
CA TYR A 103 -8.04 -9.98 -5.26
C TYR A 103 -7.96 -8.57 -5.86
N GLY A 104 -7.11 -7.72 -5.30
CA GLY A 104 -6.99 -6.36 -5.82
C GLY A 104 -6.04 -5.48 -5.04
N VAL A 105 -6.15 -4.19 -5.32
CA VAL A 105 -5.34 -3.12 -4.72
C VAL A 105 -6.21 -1.92 -4.43
N THR A 106 -5.83 -1.11 -3.44
CA THR A 106 -6.64 0.00 -2.95
C THR A 106 -5.79 1.25 -2.75
N ALA A 107 -6.28 2.40 -3.19
CA ALA A 107 -5.78 3.72 -2.80
C ALA A 107 -6.78 4.37 -1.83
N HIS A 108 -6.28 4.85 -0.68
CA HIS A 108 -7.13 5.40 0.36
C HIS A 108 -6.42 6.49 1.16
N TYR A 109 -7.17 7.37 1.78
CA TYR A 109 -6.61 8.29 2.77
C TYR A 109 -6.16 7.54 4.01
N MET A 110 -5.01 7.93 4.56
CA MET A 110 -4.53 7.35 5.81
C MET A 110 -5.32 7.88 7.01
N ARG A 111 -5.46 7.03 8.02
CA ARG A 111 -5.94 7.33 9.35
C ARG A 111 -5.02 6.68 10.37
N GLU A 112 -5.25 6.93 11.65
CA GLU A 112 -4.44 6.35 12.73
C GLU A 112 -4.50 4.82 12.74
N ALA A 113 -5.69 4.25 12.45
CA ALA A 113 -5.82 2.83 12.21
C ALA A 113 -5.37 2.48 10.78
N VAL A 114 -4.61 1.39 10.64
CA VAL A 114 -4.10 0.92 9.34
C VAL A 114 -5.27 0.50 8.45
N ASP A 115 -5.21 0.87 7.17
CA ASP A 115 -6.17 0.52 6.12
C ASP A 115 -7.64 0.70 6.56
N SER A 116 -7.97 1.90 7.04
CA SER A 116 -9.29 2.23 7.58
C SER A 116 -9.88 3.53 7.05
N GLY A 117 -9.09 4.31 6.33
CA GLY A 117 -9.53 5.60 5.83
C GLY A 117 -10.34 5.51 4.53
N PRO A 118 -10.97 6.64 4.12
CA PRO A 118 -11.81 6.70 2.92
C PRO A 118 -11.08 6.23 1.66
N ILE A 119 -11.71 5.33 0.91
CA ILE A 119 -11.17 4.77 -0.32
C ILE A 119 -11.41 5.73 -1.49
N ILE A 120 -10.36 6.04 -2.24
CA ILE A 120 -10.39 6.92 -3.42
C ILE A 120 -10.25 6.16 -4.73
N GLY A 121 -9.81 4.90 -4.68
CA GLY A 121 -9.70 4.04 -5.85
C GLY A 121 -9.39 2.61 -5.48
N ALA A 122 -9.84 1.67 -6.30
CA ALA A 122 -9.49 0.26 -6.21
C ALA A 122 -9.45 -0.37 -7.60
N ARG A 123 -8.66 -1.43 -7.75
CA ARG A 123 -8.63 -2.28 -8.93
C ARG A 123 -8.69 -3.73 -8.49
N LEU A 124 -9.67 -4.45 -8.98
CA LEU A 124 -9.91 -5.85 -8.65
C LEU A 124 -9.57 -6.74 -9.85
N PHE A 125 -9.16 -7.98 -9.59
CA PHE A 125 -8.86 -8.98 -10.59
C PHE A 125 -9.16 -10.38 -10.07
N PRO A 126 -9.56 -11.34 -10.94
CA PRO A 126 -9.85 -12.70 -10.51
C PRO A 126 -8.60 -13.44 -10.04
N LEU A 127 -8.76 -14.31 -9.03
CA LEU A 127 -7.76 -15.26 -8.58
C LEU A 127 -8.05 -16.66 -9.15
N ALA A 128 -7.03 -17.28 -9.74
CA ALA A 128 -7.10 -18.69 -10.09
C ALA A 128 -7.01 -19.57 -8.82
N PRO A 129 -7.73 -20.70 -8.76
CA PRO A 129 -7.71 -21.59 -7.58
C PRO A 129 -6.34 -22.14 -7.21
N ASP A 130 -5.44 -22.24 -8.18
CA ASP A 130 -4.07 -22.73 -8.06
C ASP A 130 -3.02 -21.61 -8.06
N ALA A 131 -3.44 -20.34 -7.97
CA ALA A 131 -2.55 -19.20 -8.00
C ALA A 131 -1.45 -19.30 -6.93
N MET A 132 -0.22 -18.98 -7.33
CA MET A 132 0.93 -18.90 -6.42
C MET A 132 1.07 -17.48 -5.84
N LEU A 133 1.52 -17.40 -4.60
CA LEU A 133 1.74 -16.10 -3.93
C LEU A 133 2.53 -15.13 -4.80
N ILE A 134 3.63 -15.59 -5.40
CA ILE A 134 4.52 -14.72 -6.19
C ILE A 134 3.81 -14.11 -7.41
N ASP A 135 2.91 -14.84 -8.05
CA ASP A 135 2.21 -14.36 -9.23
C ASP A 135 1.15 -13.33 -8.86
N VAL A 136 0.43 -13.56 -7.76
CA VAL A 136 -0.55 -12.59 -7.23
C VAL A 136 0.15 -11.32 -6.74
N VAL A 137 1.29 -11.44 -6.08
CA VAL A 137 2.10 -10.28 -5.65
C VAL A 137 2.58 -9.46 -6.86
N LYS A 138 3.07 -10.10 -7.92
CA LYS A 138 3.47 -9.41 -9.15
C LYS A 138 2.29 -8.71 -9.81
N GLN A 139 1.16 -9.39 -9.93
CA GLN A 139 -0.06 -8.80 -10.51
C GLN A 139 -0.56 -7.62 -9.67
N SER A 140 -0.60 -7.78 -8.35
CA SER A 140 -0.97 -6.68 -7.43
C SER A 140 -0.07 -5.46 -7.59
N TYR A 141 1.24 -5.68 -7.72
CA TYR A 141 2.17 -4.56 -7.94
C TYR A 141 1.88 -3.82 -9.25
N LEU A 142 1.59 -4.54 -10.33
CA LEU A 142 1.24 -3.95 -11.63
C LEU A 142 -0.09 -3.18 -11.56
N GLU A 143 -1.12 -3.76 -10.90
CA GLU A 143 -2.41 -3.08 -10.74
C GLU A 143 -2.29 -1.86 -9.82
N LEU A 144 -1.43 -1.92 -8.79
CA LEU A 144 -1.16 -0.79 -7.91
C LEU A 144 -0.48 0.36 -8.67
N ALA A 145 0.50 0.04 -9.53
CA ALA A 145 1.15 1.02 -10.39
C ALA A 145 0.16 1.63 -11.40
N ARG A 146 -0.72 0.83 -11.99
CA ARG A 146 -1.78 1.32 -12.89
C ARG A 146 -2.76 2.24 -12.17
N LEU A 147 -3.15 1.89 -10.93
CA LEU A 147 -4.01 2.74 -10.11
C LEU A 147 -3.32 4.06 -9.78
N PHE A 148 -2.04 4.02 -9.41
CA PHE A 148 -1.25 5.22 -9.15
C PHE A 148 -1.20 6.13 -10.40
N ILE A 149 -0.85 5.59 -11.56
CA ILE A 149 -0.78 6.35 -12.81
C ILE A 149 -2.14 6.95 -13.19
N ALA A 150 -3.22 6.23 -12.96
CA ALA A 150 -4.57 6.73 -13.23
C ALA A 150 -4.96 7.92 -12.33
N LEU A 151 -4.52 7.94 -11.07
CA LEU A 151 -4.78 9.03 -10.12
C LEU A 151 -3.74 10.16 -10.21
N LEU A 152 -2.57 9.91 -10.80
CA LEU A 152 -1.46 10.85 -10.82
C LEU A 152 -1.79 12.23 -11.40
N PRO A 153 -2.59 12.39 -12.47
CA PRO A 153 -2.97 13.70 -12.97
C PRO A 153 -3.67 14.58 -11.93
N ASP A 154 -4.58 14.01 -11.14
CA ASP A 154 -5.28 14.73 -10.08
C ASP A 154 -4.38 15.00 -8.87
N LEU A 155 -3.48 14.04 -8.56
CA LEU A 155 -2.50 14.20 -7.49
C LEU A 155 -1.44 15.26 -7.79
N ALA A 156 -1.04 15.40 -9.05
CA ALA A 156 0.04 16.29 -9.47
C ALA A 156 -0.44 17.71 -9.83
N ARG A 157 -1.67 17.86 -10.35
CA ARG A 157 -2.16 19.13 -10.88
C ARG A 157 -3.12 19.87 -9.96
N SER A 158 -3.57 19.24 -8.87
CA SER A 158 -4.58 19.81 -7.99
C SER A 158 -4.22 19.62 -6.53
N ASP A 159 -4.37 20.67 -5.74
CA ASP A 159 -4.32 20.66 -4.28
C ASP A 159 -5.65 20.20 -3.66
N VAL A 160 -6.71 20.14 -4.46
CA VAL A 160 -8.04 19.68 -4.00
C VAL A 160 -7.97 18.20 -3.60
N PRO A 161 -8.51 17.84 -2.43
CA PRO A 161 -8.59 16.44 -2.02
C PRO A 161 -9.41 15.59 -2.99
N LEU A 162 -8.91 14.40 -3.30
CA LEU A 162 -9.64 13.42 -4.10
C LEU A 162 -10.90 12.96 -3.35
N GLN A 163 -12.01 12.86 -4.07
CA GLN A 163 -13.27 12.43 -3.46
C GLN A 163 -13.26 10.91 -3.24
N PRO A 164 -13.74 10.43 -2.07
CA PRO A 164 -13.98 9.01 -1.87
C PRO A 164 -14.93 8.45 -2.93
N ASN A 165 -14.67 7.22 -3.36
CA ASN A 165 -15.46 6.57 -4.41
C ASN A 165 -16.68 5.78 -3.91
N GLY A 166 -16.97 5.84 -2.60
CA GLY A 166 -18.09 5.14 -1.97
C GLY A 166 -17.83 3.67 -1.62
N MET A 167 -16.65 3.13 -1.95
CA MET A 167 -16.26 1.79 -1.46
C MET A 167 -15.90 1.85 0.02
N GLU A 168 -16.17 0.76 0.72
CA GLU A 168 -15.87 0.62 2.15
C GLU A 168 -14.92 -0.56 2.38
N TRP A 169 -14.14 -0.46 3.45
CA TRP A 169 -13.35 -1.59 3.93
C TRP A 169 -14.29 -2.65 4.48
N SER A 170 -14.00 -3.89 4.16
CA SER A 170 -14.72 -5.07 4.66
C SER A 170 -13.70 -6.15 5.07
N GLY A 171 -14.16 -7.11 5.86
CA GLY A 171 -13.28 -8.15 6.38
C GLY A 171 -12.46 -7.72 7.59
N GLU A 172 -11.76 -8.67 8.16
CA GLU A 172 -10.90 -8.48 9.32
C GLU A 172 -9.50 -8.01 8.91
N THR A 173 -8.93 -7.08 9.67
CA THR A 173 -7.57 -6.60 9.45
C THR A 173 -6.57 -7.69 9.81
N SER A 174 -5.82 -8.17 8.84
CA SER A 174 -4.75 -9.13 9.08
C SER A 174 -3.57 -8.50 9.82
N THR A 175 -2.98 -9.26 10.74
CA THR A 175 -1.89 -8.79 11.59
C THR A 175 -0.60 -9.54 11.36
N ARG A 176 0.53 -8.93 11.74
CA ARG A 176 1.82 -9.60 11.76
C ARG A 176 1.83 -10.82 12.68
N ALA A 177 1.14 -10.75 13.83
CA ALA A 177 1.05 -11.86 14.75
C ALA A 177 0.36 -13.08 14.13
N GLN A 178 -0.77 -12.90 13.45
CA GLN A 178 -1.44 -13.97 12.71
C GLN A 178 -0.54 -14.57 11.63
N TYR A 179 0.14 -13.72 10.85
CA TYR A 179 1.08 -14.17 9.82
C TYR A 179 2.22 -15.01 10.40
N GLU A 180 2.83 -14.59 11.51
CA GLU A 180 3.93 -15.33 12.15
C GLU A 180 3.45 -16.67 12.76
N ILE A 181 2.20 -16.76 13.21
CA ILE A 181 1.61 -18.02 13.68
C ILE A 181 1.45 -19.00 12.51
N ILE A 182 0.87 -18.54 11.39
CA ILE A 182 0.58 -19.42 10.25
C ILE A 182 1.84 -19.87 9.51
N ARG A 183 2.92 -19.08 9.57
CA ARG A 183 4.24 -19.45 9.02
C ARG A 183 4.93 -20.57 9.77
N LYS A 184 4.65 -20.74 11.05
CA LYS A 184 5.22 -21.83 11.84
C LYS A 184 4.65 -23.15 11.33
N THR A 185 5.53 -24.08 11.00
CA THR A 185 5.14 -25.40 10.50
C THR A 185 5.46 -26.47 11.55
N PRO A 186 4.48 -26.90 12.37
CA PRO A 186 4.65 -28.03 13.28
C PRO A 186 5.07 -29.29 12.52
N ARG A 187 5.85 -30.18 13.17
CA ARG A 187 6.33 -31.44 12.55
C ARG A 187 5.20 -32.41 12.18
N ASP A 188 4.06 -32.32 12.87
CA ASP A 188 2.88 -33.15 12.73
C ASP A 188 1.80 -32.54 11.81
N LEU A 189 2.16 -31.47 11.09
CA LEU A 189 1.23 -30.81 10.16
C LEU A 189 0.88 -31.76 9.00
N PRO A 190 -0.41 -31.96 8.68
CA PRO A 190 -0.81 -32.75 7.52
C PRO A 190 -0.18 -32.23 6.22
N GLU A 191 0.24 -33.13 5.33
CA GLU A 191 0.92 -32.76 4.07
C GLU A 191 0.14 -31.76 3.24
N GLN A 192 -1.17 -31.92 3.12
CA GLN A 192 -2.02 -31.00 2.37
C GLN A 192 -2.00 -29.58 2.95
N GLU A 193 -2.01 -29.46 4.27
CA GLU A 193 -1.94 -28.19 4.96
C GLU A 193 -0.54 -27.55 4.80
N LEU A 194 0.50 -28.36 4.86
CA LEU A 194 1.87 -27.93 4.61
C LEU A 194 2.02 -27.34 3.20
N LEU A 195 1.56 -28.05 2.18
CA LEU A 195 1.60 -27.60 0.80
C LEU A 195 0.77 -26.32 0.58
N LYS A 196 -0.39 -26.23 1.23
CA LYS A 196 -1.23 -25.03 1.20
C LYS A 196 -0.51 -23.82 1.79
N ARG A 197 0.10 -23.96 2.98
CA ARG A 197 0.88 -22.87 3.60
C ARG A 197 2.09 -22.49 2.76
N PHE A 198 2.77 -23.46 2.20
CA PHE A 198 3.90 -23.22 1.31
C PHE A 198 3.52 -22.38 0.09
N ARG A 199 2.37 -22.68 -0.53
CA ARG A 199 1.83 -21.93 -1.67
C ARG A 199 1.46 -20.49 -1.30
N CYS A 200 0.90 -20.27 -0.09
CA CYS A 200 0.27 -19.01 0.32
C CYS A 200 1.19 -18.08 1.10
N PHE A 201 2.26 -18.57 1.74
CA PHE A 201 3.05 -17.80 2.71
C PHE A 201 4.57 -17.89 2.53
N ASP A 202 5.06 -17.85 1.29
CA ASP A 202 6.51 -17.81 0.95
C ASP A 202 7.32 -19.08 1.28
N GLY A 203 6.71 -20.17 1.65
CA GLY A 203 7.40 -21.46 1.81
C GLY A 203 8.63 -21.44 2.74
N ILE A 204 8.71 -20.54 3.69
CA ILE A 204 9.83 -20.48 4.63
C ILE A 204 9.58 -21.50 5.73
N TYR A 205 10.26 -22.63 5.62
CA TYR A 205 10.40 -23.57 6.72
C TYR A 205 11.11 -22.86 7.89
N THR A 206 10.40 -22.70 8.97
CA THR A 206 11.02 -22.57 10.28
C THR A 206 10.71 -23.86 11.01
N PRO A 207 11.63 -24.85 11.06
CA PRO A 207 11.45 -25.99 11.95
C PRO A 207 11.24 -25.43 13.36
N LEU A 208 10.18 -25.87 14.03
CA LEU A 208 10.08 -25.68 15.48
C LEU A 208 11.03 -26.68 16.10
N ASP A 209 12.08 -26.18 16.78
CA ASP A 209 12.91 -26.97 17.68
C ASP A 209 12.10 -27.53 18.84
#